data_a1dc8ec390006432f812e4147bebc75e
#
_entry.id   a1dc8ec390006432f812e4147bebc75e
#
_cell.length_a   1.000
_cell.length_b   1.000
_cell.length_c   1.000
_cell.angle_alpha   90.00
_cell.angle_beta   90.00
_cell.angle_gamma   90.00
#
_symmetry.space_group_name_H-M   'P 1'
#
loop_
_entity.id
_entity.type
_entity.pdbx_description
1 polymer ?
#
loop_
_entity_poly.entity_id
_entity_poly.type
_entity_poly.pdbx_seq_one_letter_code
_entity_poly.pdbx_strand_id
1 'polypeptide(L)'
;MADNEQQGSEAREKQVQMVVITGHSGAGKSEAIAAFEDNGYFCVDNLPPQMIGALGEMFRLPGSGVERAAVVSDVRSGEYFDELLQVLDSLETDGLKVSVLFLEANEEILMDRYKETRRRHPLAPEGRILDGIRAERDMLAPLRARADFVIDTSADTGAMLRRRITEEMVADADEGRMAVTLLTFGFKNGPPRDSD
;
A
#
# COMPACT_ATOMS: atom_id res chain seq x y z
N MET A 1 24.90 -51.29 5.34
CA MET A 1 25.26 -50.08 4.57
C MET A 1 23.94 -49.39 4.24
N ALA A 2 23.64 -48.40 5.00
CA ALA A 2 22.43 -47.59 4.82
C ALA A 2 22.93 -46.18 4.56
N ASP A 3 22.82 -45.74 3.31
CA ASP A 3 23.19 -44.40 2.89
C ASP A 3 22.14 -43.42 3.38
N ASN A 4 22.63 -42.48 4.15
CA ASN A 4 21.93 -41.39 4.79
C ASN A 4 21.79 -40.24 3.75
N GLU A 5 20.71 -40.22 3.01
CA GLU A 5 20.36 -39.05 2.20
C GLU A 5 19.83 -37.94 3.10
N GLN A 6 20.74 -37.12 3.58
CA GLN A 6 20.42 -35.82 4.13
C GLN A 6 20.00 -34.91 2.98
N GLN A 7 18.69 -34.83 2.75
CA GLN A 7 18.11 -33.76 1.96
C GLN A 7 18.22 -32.46 2.76
N GLY A 8 19.26 -31.69 2.45
CA GLY A 8 19.37 -30.30 2.86
C GLY A 8 18.21 -29.50 2.23
N SER A 9 17.16 -29.30 2.99
CA SER A 9 16.18 -28.25 2.70
C SER A 9 16.89 -26.92 2.91
N GLU A 10 17.46 -26.36 1.83
CA GLU A 10 17.80 -24.96 1.79
C GLU A 10 16.51 -24.19 2.07
N ALA A 11 16.38 -23.66 3.27
CA ALA A 11 15.34 -22.72 3.60
C ALA A 11 15.55 -21.50 2.69
N ARG A 12 14.77 -21.41 1.60
CA ARG A 12 14.68 -20.17 0.83
C ARG A 12 14.33 -19.09 1.83
N GLU A 13 15.23 -18.12 2.01
CA GLU A 13 14.92 -16.91 2.76
C GLU A 13 13.62 -16.35 2.20
N LYS A 14 12.59 -16.34 3.02
CA LYS A 14 11.28 -15.78 2.63
C LYS A 14 11.49 -14.29 2.41
N GLN A 15 11.42 -13.88 1.16
CA GLN A 15 11.53 -12.49 0.79
C GLN A 15 10.18 -11.81 1.07
N VAL A 16 10.12 -11.03 2.15
CA VAL A 16 8.95 -10.24 2.50
C VAL A 16 8.82 -9.07 1.52
N GLN A 17 7.64 -8.91 0.95
CA GLN A 17 7.28 -7.76 0.12
C GLN A 17 6.51 -6.75 0.97
N MET A 18 6.96 -5.50 0.99
CA MET A 18 6.29 -4.43 1.72
C MET A 18 5.93 -3.27 0.79
N VAL A 19 4.68 -2.85 0.82
CA VAL A 19 4.21 -1.66 0.12
C VAL A 19 4.01 -0.54 1.14
N VAL A 20 4.73 0.56 0.98
CA VAL A 20 4.54 1.77 1.79
C VAL A 20 3.65 2.73 1.03
N ILE A 21 2.44 2.92 1.55
CA ILE A 21 1.41 3.79 0.97
C ILE A 21 1.52 5.17 1.60
N THR A 22 1.69 6.18 0.78
CA THR A 22 1.74 7.58 1.20
C THR A 22 1.07 8.48 0.17
N GLY A 23 1.11 9.79 0.34
CA GLY A 23 0.52 10.75 -0.59
C GLY A 23 -0.37 11.77 0.07
N HIS A 24 -0.99 12.63 -0.74
CA HIS A 24 -1.78 13.77 -0.26
C HIS A 24 -2.93 13.35 0.66
N SER A 25 -3.20 14.18 1.64
CA SER A 25 -4.38 14.03 2.51
C SER A 25 -5.66 14.13 1.67
N GLY A 26 -6.54 13.13 1.77
CA GLY A 26 -7.72 13.03 0.92
C GLY A 26 -7.52 12.36 -0.44
N ALA A 27 -6.31 11.90 -0.77
CA ALA A 27 -6.03 11.21 -2.04
C ALA A 27 -6.49 9.74 -2.09
N GLY A 28 -7.04 9.18 -1.00
CA GLY A 28 -7.62 7.83 -1.02
C GLY A 28 -6.77 6.74 -0.36
N LYS A 29 -5.84 7.09 0.53
CA LYS A 29 -4.99 6.10 1.25
C LYS A 29 -5.80 5.00 1.96
N SER A 30 -6.95 5.34 2.55
CA SER A 30 -7.83 4.36 3.21
C SER A 30 -8.45 3.37 2.23
N GLU A 31 -8.75 3.79 1.00
CA GLU A 31 -9.24 2.89 -0.04
C GLU A 31 -8.11 2.00 -0.57
N ALA A 32 -6.90 2.55 -0.64
CA ALA A 32 -5.74 1.80 -1.08
C ALA A 32 -5.38 0.68 -0.09
N ILE A 33 -5.34 0.97 1.22
CA ILE A 33 -5.01 -0.08 2.20
C ILE A 33 -6.08 -1.16 2.24
N ALA A 34 -7.36 -0.81 2.07
CA ALA A 34 -8.45 -1.77 1.97
C ALA A 34 -8.28 -2.69 0.74
N ALA A 35 -7.81 -2.16 -0.40
CA ALA A 35 -7.52 -2.99 -1.56
C ALA A 35 -6.43 -4.03 -1.29
N PHE A 36 -5.35 -3.66 -0.58
CA PHE A 36 -4.31 -4.61 -0.20
C PHE A 36 -4.81 -5.64 0.82
N GLU A 37 -5.65 -5.24 1.79
CA GLU A 37 -6.25 -6.13 2.77
C GLU A 37 -7.15 -7.17 2.08
N ASP A 38 -8.01 -6.75 1.14
CA ASP A 38 -8.87 -7.63 0.33
C ASP A 38 -8.05 -8.65 -0.48
N ASN A 39 -6.78 -8.33 -0.81
CA ASN A 39 -5.85 -9.21 -1.51
C ASN A 39 -4.87 -9.97 -0.59
N GLY A 40 -5.16 -10.04 0.71
CA GLY A 40 -4.44 -10.89 1.66
C GLY A 40 -3.10 -10.34 2.13
N TYR A 41 -2.85 -9.04 2.01
CA TYR A 41 -1.72 -8.38 2.63
C TYR A 41 -1.96 -8.19 4.13
N PHE A 42 -0.90 -8.26 4.93
CA PHE A 42 -0.93 -7.78 6.30
C PHE A 42 -0.90 -6.25 6.28
N CYS A 43 -1.98 -5.61 6.76
CA CYS A 43 -2.16 -4.16 6.62
C CYS A 43 -2.01 -3.43 7.94
N VAL A 44 -1.28 -2.31 7.93
CA VAL A 44 -1.15 -1.40 9.07
C VAL A 44 -1.42 0.03 8.62
N ASP A 45 -2.43 0.66 9.20
CA ASP A 45 -2.76 2.06 8.90
C ASP A 45 -2.09 3.02 9.89
N ASN A 46 -1.67 4.17 9.39
CA ASN A 46 -1.10 5.28 10.18
C ASN A 46 0.11 4.88 11.03
N LEU A 47 1.03 4.10 10.46
CA LEU A 47 2.25 3.70 11.13
C LEU A 47 3.31 4.82 11.05
N PRO A 48 3.89 5.24 12.18
CA PRO A 48 5.01 6.18 12.17
C PRO A 48 6.22 5.60 11.42
N PRO A 49 6.97 6.44 10.66
CA PRO A 49 8.12 5.97 9.88
C PRO A 49 9.12 5.13 10.67
N GLN A 50 9.43 5.52 11.90
CA GLN A 50 10.39 4.84 12.78
C GLN A 50 10.00 3.38 13.08
N MET A 51 8.71 3.05 13.02
CA MET A 51 8.21 1.71 13.29
C MET A 51 8.20 0.80 12.05
N ILE A 52 8.34 1.36 10.84
CA ILE A 52 8.31 0.57 9.60
C ILE A 52 9.49 -0.40 9.55
N GLY A 53 10.69 0.05 9.93
CA GLY A 53 11.89 -0.78 10.00
C GLY A 53 11.71 -1.95 10.98
N ALA A 54 11.26 -1.67 12.20
CA ALA A 54 11.02 -2.70 13.21
C ALA A 54 9.95 -3.71 12.77
N LEU A 55 8.91 -3.25 12.06
CA LEU A 55 7.88 -4.13 11.51
C LEU A 55 8.46 -5.03 10.40
N GLY A 56 9.28 -4.49 9.52
CA GLY A 56 9.97 -5.25 8.49
C GLY A 56 10.85 -6.36 9.07
N GLU A 57 11.65 -6.05 10.08
CA GLU A 57 12.46 -7.04 10.79
C GLU A 57 11.61 -8.12 11.45
N MET A 58 10.50 -7.76 12.08
CA MET A 58 9.59 -8.73 12.70
C MET A 58 9.03 -9.72 11.67
N PHE A 59 8.73 -9.27 10.45
CA PHE A 59 8.21 -10.14 9.40
C PHE A 59 9.27 -11.12 8.85
N ARG A 60 10.56 -10.79 8.96
CA ARG A 60 11.67 -11.68 8.56
C ARG A 60 11.92 -12.81 9.56
N LEU A 61 11.45 -12.66 10.80
CA LEU A 61 11.64 -13.69 11.82
C LEU A 61 11.02 -15.04 11.41
N PRO A 62 11.71 -16.15 11.69
CA PRO A 62 11.15 -17.48 11.47
C PRO A 62 9.80 -17.64 12.19
N GLY A 63 8.77 -18.04 11.44
CA GLY A 63 7.44 -18.25 12.00
C GLY A 63 6.51 -17.04 11.96
N SER A 64 6.92 -15.88 11.46
CA SER A 64 6.03 -14.70 11.30
C SER A 64 4.81 -14.99 10.42
N GLY A 65 4.97 -15.86 9.41
CA GLY A 65 3.89 -16.20 8.47
C GLY A 65 3.53 -15.08 7.48
N VAL A 66 4.07 -13.87 7.66
CA VAL A 66 3.79 -12.72 6.79
C VAL A 66 4.75 -12.74 5.60
N GLU A 67 4.19 -12.77 4.40
CA GLU A 67 4.93 -12.72 3.13
C GLU A 67 4.73 -11.37 2.43
N ARG A 68 3.56 -10.76 2.60
CA ARG A 68 3.18 -9.49 1.97
C ARG A 68 2.57 -8.56 3.01
N ALA A 69 3.04 -7.31 3.03
CA ALA A 69 2.55 -6.28 3.93
C ALA A 69 2.28 -4.97 3.19
N ALA A 70 1.28 -4.23 3.64
CA ALA A 70 1.00 -2.87 3.19
C ALA A 70 0.88 -1.95 4.40
N VAL A 71 1.58 -0.83 4.36
CA VAL A 71 1.67 0.09 5.49
C VAL A 71 1.33 1.49 5.01
N VAL A 72 0.36 2.14 5.64
CA VAL A 72 0.11 3.57 5.42
C VAL A 72 0.99 4.38 6.38
N SER A 73 1.88 5.17 5.83
CA SER A 73 2.62 6.18 6.58
C SER A 73 2.18 7.57 6.16
N ASP A 74 1.53 8.27 7.12
CA ASP A 74 0.98 9.60 6.88
C ASP A 74 1.97 10.65 7.41
N VAL A 75 2.66 11.30 6.48
CA VAL A 75 3.72 12.26 6.77
C VAL A 75 3.10 13.66 6.87
N ARG A 76 2.74 14.09 8.08
CA ARG A 76 2.11 15.40 8.33
C ARG A 76 3.05 16.44 8.94
N SER A 77 4.29 16.08 9.24
CA SER A 77 5.32 17.00 9.73
C SER A 77 6.63 16.80 8.97
N GLY A 78 7.42 17.87 8.84
CA GLY A 78 8.69 17.80 8.14
C GLY A 78 9.66 16.77 8.74
N GLU A 79 9.63 16.57 10.05
CA GLU A 79 10.48 15.57 10.72
C GLU A 79 10.16 14.14 10.28
N TYR A 80 8.89 13.77 10.19
CA TYR A 80 8.47 12.44 9.70
C TYR A 80 8.77 12.21 8.23
N PHE A 81 8.87 13.28 7.45
CA PHE A 81 9.24 13.21 6.04
C PHE A 81 10.69 12.71 5.86
N ASP A 82 11.64 13.36 6.51
CA ASP A 82 13.05 13.00 6.43
C ASP A 82 13.30 11.60 7.00
N GLU A 83 12.60 11.26 8.08
CA GLU A 83 12.64 9.93 8.69
C GLU A 83 12.13 8.85 7.74
N LEU A 84 11.02 9.09 7.02
CA LEU A 84 10.50 8.10 6.06
C LEU A 84 11.51 7.83 4.95
N LEU A 85 12.14 8.86 4.39
CA LEU A 85 13.18 8.67 3.38
C LEU A 85 14.35 7.84 3.89
N GLN A 86 14.83 8.13 5.10
CA GLN A 86 15.93 7.39 5.72
C GLN A 86 15.56 5.92 5.98
N VAL A 87 14.34 5.68 6.45
CA VAL A 87 13.85 4.31 6.69
C VAL A 87 13.74 3.53 5.40
N LEU A 88 13.22 4.13 4.32
CA LEU A 88 13.14 3.47 3.02
C LEU A 88 14.54 3.07 2.50
N ASP A 89 15.53 3.97 2.63
CA ASP A 89 16.92 3.68 2.25
C ASP A 89 17.53 2.52 3.06
N SER A 90 17.25 2.47 4.36
CA SER A 90 17.75 1.39 5.22
C SER A 90 17.12 0.05 4.89
N LEU A 91 15.80 0.00 4.66
CA LEU A 91 15.09 -1.23 4.32
C LEU A 91 15.55 -1.86 3.02
N GLU A 92 15.82 -1.05 2.00
CA GLU A 92 16.41 -1.51 0.74
C GLU A 92 17.82 -2.09 0.94
N THR A 93 18.64 -1.42 1.77
CA THR A 93 19.98 -1.88 2.11
C THR A 93 19.96 -3.21 2.87
N ASP A 94 18.97 -3.41 3.72
CA ASP A 94 18.76 -4.63 4.51
C ASP A 94 18.14 -5.78 3.68
N GLY A 95 17.86 -5.54 2.39
CA GLY A 95 17.38 -6.55 1.45
C GLY A 95 15.88 -6.85 1.55
N LEU A 96 15.09 -5.99 2.18
CA LEU A 96 13.64 -6.03 2.08
C LEU A 96 13.20 -5.51 0.70
N LYS A 97 12.26 -6.20 0.06
CA LYS A 97 11.63 -5.70 -1.16
C LYS A 97 10.55 -4.68 -0.76
N VAL A 98 10.91 -3.41 -0.77
CA VAL A 98 9.98 -2.31 -0.46
C VAL A 98 9.57 -1.63 -1.76
N SER A 99 8.29 -1.30 -1.88
CA SER A 99 7.75 -0.47 -2.97
C SER A 99 6.95 0.68 -2.37
N VAL A 100 7.11 1.86 -2.92
CA VAL A 100 6.43 3.07 -2.46
C VAL A 100 5.29 3.41 -3.42
N LEU A 101 4.06 3.38 -2.90
CA LEU A 101 2.86 3.85 -3.59
C LEU A 101 2.52 5.26 -3.14
N PHE A 102 2.58 6.22 -4.07
CA PHE A 102 2.19 7.60 -3.83
C PHE A 102 0.82 7.90 -4.44
N LEU A 103 -0.14 8.32 -3.61
CA LEU A 103 -1.47 8.71 -4.05
C LEU A 103 -1.58 10.24 -4.13
N GLU A 104 -2.06 10.72 -5.26
CA GLU A 104 -2.31 12.15 -5.47
C GLU A 104 -3.70 12.41 -6.06
N ALA A 105 -4.14 13.66 -6.00
CA ALA A 105 -5.27 14.16 -6.75
C ALA A 105 -5.08 15.65 -7.02
N ASN A 106 -5.82 16.21 -7.96
CA ASN A 106 -5.79 17.64 -8.25
C ASN A 106 -6.39 18.48 -7.10
N GLU A 107 -6.07 19.77 -7.06
CA GLU A 107 -6.47 20.67 -5.96
C GLU A 107 -7.99 20.77 -5.82
N GLU A 108 -8.73 20.76 -6.92
CA GLU A 108 -10.20 20.91 -6.91
C GLU A 108 -10.85 19.69 -6.25
N ILE A 109 -10.43 18.49 -6.63
CA ILE A 109 -10.95 17.24 -6.08
C ILE A 109 -10.59 17.11 -4.60
N LEU A 110 -9.33 17.43 -4.21
CA LEU A 110 -8.96 17.42 -2.81
C LEU A 110 -9.80 18.41 -1.99
N MET A 111 -10.00 19.62 -2.49
CA MET A 111 -10.86 20.61 -1.82
C MET A 111 -12.30 20.10 -1.64
N ASP A 112 -12.86 19.45 -2.66
CA ASP A 112 -14.23 18.95 -2.58
C ASP A 112 -14.35 17.79 -1.59
N ARG A 113 -13.39 16.85 -1.59
CA ARG A 113 -13.32 15.78 -0.59
C ARG A 113 -13.21 16.33 0.85
N TYR A 114 -12.44 17.40 1.04
CA TYR A 114 -12.37 18.08 2.35
C TYR A 114 -13.69 18.73 2.75
N LYS A 115 -14.39 19.38 1.83
CA LYS A 115 -15.71 19.98 2.10
C LYS A 115 -16.76 18.92 2.46
N GLU A 116 -16.78 17.79 1.74
CA GLU A 116 -17.69 16.68 1.99
C GLU A 116 -17.49 16.09 3.40
N THR A 117 -16.23 15.88 3.79
CA THR A 117 -15.89 15.30 5.11
C THR A 117 -15.93 16.32 6.24
N ARG A 118 -16.05 17.61 5.94
CA ARG A 118 -16.01 18.73 6.91
C ARG A 118 -14.75 18.71 7.78
N ARG A 119 -13.66 18.16 7.28
CA ARG A 119 -12.37 18.11 7.99
C ARG A 119 -11.54 19.34 7.65
N ARG A 120 -10.69 19.75 8.60
CA ARG A 120 -9.68 20.78 8.35
C ARG A 120 -8.43 20.13 7.79
N HIS A 121 -7.69 20.87 6.97
CA HIS A 121 -6.42 20.35 6.46
C HIS A 121 -5.38 20.31 7.59
N PRO A 122 -4.62 19.19 7.74
CA PRO A 122 -3.64 19.06 8.83
C PRO A 122 -2.60 20.19 8.87
N LEU A 123 -2.13 20.64 7.71
CA LEU A 123 -1.15 21.74 7.60
C LEU A 123 -1.78 23.14 7.59
N ALA A 124 -3.10 23.25 7.67
CA ALA A 124 -3.79 24.54 7.77
C ALA A 124 -5.00 24.44 8.71
N PRO A 125 -4.80 24.14 10.01
CA PRO A 125 -5.88 23.86 10.95
C PRO A 125 -6.78 25.08 11.18
N GLU A 126 -6.25 26.28 11.02
CA GLU A 126 -6.99 27.54 11.15
C GLU A 126 -6.98 28.36 9.85
N GLY A 127 -6.30 27.85 8.81
CA GLY A 127 -6.14 28.49 7.51
C GLY A 127 -7.11 28.01 6.45
N ARG A 128 -6.83 28.42 5.21
CA ARG A 128 -7.59 27.96 4.05
C ARG A 128 -7.13 26.56 3.64
N ILE A 129 -8.08 25.68 3.35
CA ILE A 129 -7.79 24.30 2.89
C ILE A 129 -6.82 24.30 1.71
N LEU A 130 -6.99 25.22 0.75
CA LEU A 130 -6.14 25.31 -0.42
C LEU A 130 -4.67 25.59 -0.08
N ASP A 131 -4.41 26.44 0.92
CA ASP A 131 -3.06 26.75 1.34
C ASP A 131 -2.38 25.52 1.97
N GLY A 132 -3.16 24.75 2.74
CA GLY A 132 -2.72 23.47 3.30
C GLY A 132 -2.40 22.43 2.21
N ILE A 133 -3.25 22.29 1.19
CA ILE A 133 -3.05 21.37 0.07
C ILE A 133 -1.75 21.71 -0.68
N ARG A 134 -1.51 22.99 -0.94
CA ARG A 134 -0.30 23.46 -1.64
C ARG A 134 0.96 23.21 -0.81
N ALA A 135 0.92 23.57 0.46
CA ALA A 135 2.03 23.32 1.37
C ALA A 135 2.36 21.81 1.48
N GLU A 136 1.33 20.95 1.55
CA GLU A 136 1.51 19.51 1.56
C GLU A 136 2.13 19.00 0.26
N ARG A 137 1.68 19.50 -0.89
CA ARG A 137 2.22 19.14 -2.20
C ARG A 137 3.70 19.47 -2.30
N ASP A 138 4.09 20.68 -1.91
CA ASP A 138 5.49 21.13 -1.94
C ASP A 138 6.36 20.29 -1.00
N MET A 139 5.85 20.00 0.20
CA MET A 139 6.53 19.17 1.18
C MET A 139 6.74 17.73 0.70
N LEU A 140 5.73 17.13 0.06
CA LEU A 140 5.77 15.73 -0.38
C LEU A 140 6.39 15.52 -1.77
N ALA A 141 6.78 16.59 -2.49
CA ALA A 141 7.34 16.48 -3.83
C ALA A 141 8.57 15.55 -3.93
N PRO A 142 9.55 15.56 -3.00
CA PRO A 142 10.68 14.63 -3.06
C PRO A 142 10.25 13.16 -2.85
N LEU A 143 9.26 12.89 -1.98
CA LEU A 143 8.75 11.55 -1.74
C LEU A 143 7.98 11.02 -2.96
N ARG A 144 7.22 11.90 -3.62
CA ARG A 144 6.58 11.60 -4.91
C ARG A 144 7.60 11.22 -5.98
N ALA A 145 8.73 11.95 -6.04
CA ALA A 145 9.79 11.68 -7.01
C ALA A 145 10.50 10.33 -6.78
N ARG A 146 10.48 9.81 -5.54
CA ARG A 146 11.05 8.52 -5.16
C ARG A 146 10.06 7.36 -5.29
N ALA A 147 8.76 7.65 -5.45
CA ALA A 147 7.74 6.61 -5.50
C ALA A 147 7.91 5.70 -6.72
N ASP A 148 7.78 4.39 -6.50
CA ASP A 148 7.78 3.38 -7.55
C ASP A 148 6.48 3.43 -8.36
N PHE A 149 5.37 3.73 -7.66
CA PHE A 149 4.04 3.85 -8.24
C PHE A 149 3.41 5.18 -7.84
N VAL A 150 2.92 5.93 -8.82
CA VAL A 150 2.17 7.17 -8.58
C VAL A 150 0.79 7.03 -9.21
N ILE A 151 -0.25 7.10 -8.38
CA ILE A 151 -1.64 7.00 -8.84
C ILE A 151 -2.34 8.35 -8.62
N ASP A 152 -2.74 8.99 -9.73
CA ASP A 152 -3.67 10.13 -9.69
C ASP A 152 -5.10 9.60 -9.56
N THR A 153 -5.73 9.93 -8.44
CA THR A 153 -7.09 9.50 -8.08
C THR A 153 -8.15 10.55 -8.38
N SER A 154 -7.81 11.59 -9.15
CA SER A 154 -8.71 12.71 -9.43
C SER A 154 -10.02 12.29 -10.09
N ALA A 155 -9.96 11.29 -10.98
CA ALA A 155 -11.12 10.76 -11.69
C ALA A 155 -11.67 9.47 -11.08
N ASP A 156 -11.01 8.92 -10.05
CA ASP A 156 -11.36 7.61 -9.51
C ASP A 156 -12.41 7.70 -8.40
N THR A 157 -13.38 6.81 -8.45
CA THR A 157 -14.17 6.43 -7.27
C THR A 157 -13.34 5.49 -6.39
N GLY A 158 -13.74 5.29 -5.13
CA GLY A 158 -13.07 4.33 -4.26
C GLY A 158 -12.98 2.92 -4.88
N ALA A 159 -14.05 2.46 -5.53
CA ALA A 159 -14.08 1.16 -6.21
C ALA A 159 -13.11 1.09 -7.40
N MET A 160 -13.01 2.16 -8.19
CA MET A 160 -12.05 2.24 -9.30
C MET A 160 -10.61 2.20 -8.81
N LEU A 161 -10.30 2.95 -7.74
CA LEU A 161 -8.97 2.93 -7.14
C LEU A 161 -8.59 1.54 -6.62
N ARG A 162 -9.50 0.85 -5.91
CA ARG A 162 -9.24 -0.53 -5.44
C ARG A 162 -8.95 -1.47 -6.59
N ARG A 163 -9.74 -1.40 -7.65
CA ARG A 163 -9.53 -2.22 -8.86
C ARG A 163 -8.17 -1.94 -9.49
N ARG A 164 -7.79 -0.67 -9.67
CA ARG A 164 -6.47 -0.30 -10.22
C ARG A 164 -5.32 -0.85 -9.39
N ILE A 165 -5.39 -0.72 -8.07
CA ILE A 165 -4.36 -1.27 -7.18
C ILE A 165 -4.26 -2.78 -7.33
N THR A 166 -5.39 -3.49 -7.41
CA THR A 166 -5.39 -4.94 -7.62
C THR A 166 -4.76 -5.32 -8.96
N GLU A 167 -5.14 -4.63 -10.04
CA GLU A 167 -4.65 -4.91 -11.38
C GLU A 167 -3.17 -4.51 -11.58
N GLU A 168 -2.74 -3.34 -11.08
CA GLU A 168 -1.41 -2.78 -11.35
C GLU A 168 -0.33 -3.23 -10.34
N MET A 169 -0.69 -3.60 -9.12
CA MET A 169 0.28 -3.89 -8.06
C MET A 169 0.20 -5.28 -7.46
N VAL A 170 -1.01 -5.86 -7.41
CA VAL A 170 -1.20 -7.18 -6.81
C VAL A 170 -1.06 -8.27 -7.86
N ALA A 171 -1.62 -8.08 -9.05
CA ALA A 171 -1.54 -9.06 -10.14
C ALA A 171 -0.08 -9.35 -10.55
N ASP A 172 0.77 -8.32 -10.60
CA ASP A 172 2.20 -8.48 -10.90
C ASP A 172 2.96 -9.26 -9.81
N ALA A 173 2.48 -9.24 -8.58
CA ALA A 173 3.08 -10.02 -7.49
C ALA A 173 2.77 -11.53 -7.58
N ASP A 174 1.75 -11.90 -8.29
CA ASP A 174 1.29 -13.29 -8.50
C ASP A 174 1.67 -13.86 -9.90
N GLU A 175 2.67 -13.32 -10.57
CA GLU A 175 3.16 -13.86 -11.84
C GLU A 175 3.44 -15.37 -11.71
N GLY A 176 2.53 -16.17 -12.30
CA GLY A 176 2.61 -17.63 -12.32
C GLY A 176 1.50 -18.37 -11.58
N ARG A 177 0.56 -17.70 -10.93
CA ARG A 177 -0.62 -18.33 -10.32
C ARG A 177 -1.85 -18.12 -11.20
N MET A 178 -2.32 -19.20 -11.82
CA MET A 178 -3.63 -19.20 -12.47
C MET A 178 -4.71 -19.40 -11.39
N ALA A 179 -5.57 -18.40 -11.18
CA ALA A 179 -6.76 -18.55 -10.34
C ALA A 179 -7.86 -19.25 -11.17
N VAL A 180 -8.27 -20.43 -10.76
CA VAL A 180 -9.39 -21.15 -11.37
C VAL A 180 -10.55 -21.18 -10.37
N THR A 181 -11.62 -20.49 -10.71
CA THR A 181 -12.87 -20.54 -9.93
C THR A 181 -13.81 -21.59 -10.53
N LEU A 182 -14.10 -22.66 -9.80
CA LEU A 182 -15.05 -23.68 -10.20
C LEU A 182 -16.40 -23.38 -9.55
N LEU A 183 -17.37 -22.97 -10.37
CA LEU A 183 -18.74 -22.74 -9.96
C LEU A 183 -19.61 -23.96 -10.32
N THR A 184 -20.20 -24.61 -9.32
CA THR A 184 -21.21 -25.66 -9.52
C THR A 184 -22.60 -25.06 -9.25
N PHE A 185 -23.49 -25.18 -10.22
CA PHE A 185 -24.87 -24.70 -10.05
C PHE A 185 -25.89 -25.68 -10.60
N GLY A 186 -27.10 -25.65 -10.05
CA GLY A 186 -28.22 -26.43 -10.54
C GLY A 186 -29.00 -25.66 -11.59
N PHE A 187 -29.28 -26.27 -12.74
CA PHE A 187 -30.04 -25.65 -13.85
C PHE A 187 -31.43 -25.10 -13.46
N LYS A 188 -31.96 -25.54 -12.33
CA LYS A 188 -33.28 -25.13 -11.86
C LYS A 188 -33.39 -23.64 -11.56
N ASN A 189 -32.28 -22.98 -11.17
CA ASN A 189 -32.26 -21.57 -10.75
C ASN A 189 -31.44 -20.67 -11.71
N GLY A 190 -30.95 -21.20 -12.83
CA GLY A 190 -30.11 -20.50 -13.78
C GLY A 190 -28.64 -20.39 -13.33
N PRO A 191 -27.76 -19.86 -14.20
CA PRO A 191 -26.36 -19.62 -13.85
C PRO A 191 -26.24 -18.51 -12.79
N PRO A 192 -25.18 -18.54 -11.94
CA PRO A 192 -24.88 -17.44 -11.02
C PRO A 192 -24.75 -16.13 -11.78
N ARG A 193 -25.24 -15.02 -11.21
CA ARG A 193 -25.21 -13.71 -11.84
C ARG A 193 -23.85 -13.00 -11.77
N ASP A 194 -22.95 -13.55 -11.02
CA ASP A 194 -21.59 -13.09 -10.73
C ASP A 194 -20.51 -13.97 -11.39
N SER A 195 -20.90 -14.84 -12.30
CA SER A 195 -19.96 -15.55 -13.16
C SER A 195 -19.77 -14.78 -14.46
N ASP A 196 -18.62 -14.13 -14.59
CA ASP A 196 -18.09 -13.64 -15.86
C ASP A 196 -17.42 -14.76 -16.64
#